data_d2c6c33ffafe8add436a1f2cc0c84bcf
#
_entry.id   d2c6c33ffafe8add436a1f2cc0c84bcf
#
_cell.length_a   1.000
_cell.length_b   1.000
_cell.length_c   1.000
_cell.angle_alpha   90.00
_cell.angle_beta   90.00
_cell.angle_gamma   90.00
#
_symmetry.space_group_name_H-M   'P 1'
#
loop_
_entity.id
_entity.type
_entity.pdbx_description
1 polymer ?
#
loop_
_entity_poly.entity_id
_entity_poly.type
_entity_poly.pdbx_seq_one_letter_code
_entity_poly.pdbx_strand_id
1 'polypeptide(L)'
;SPTRRSSDLAKSGFLLRRLDIPLLPLQPSRPHTTKRATVMKRATIWIAGIALMIGLVMATRLAVQAGVIGAGYAAKQICSGVFVARLPEQFVVETDVLPRLATVGPLAQLLDYALDTNEQRVVASLLGQTATAQHQARYGCALGEADEAPLFPRSDSALKILNELSAAAATAAPPARNSQGRESAALQNTLDGAFTEPSDGGRNTLAVIVMHRGEIVAERYSGPVAAETPMQGWSMNKSLIATFVGRQIDHGHLRLDDSVVTALQAAGAGGATVAKVDPDLTLKHLLSMTTGFDFSERYFPGDDVTDMLYRQPGMWRSAPDTGHALPPGEQWAYSSGDINTASLIWQQSLKGEPYPDWIEAH
;
A
#
# COMPACT_ATOMS: atom_id res chain seq x y z
N SER A 1 -12.42 -68.92 -24.39
CA SER A 1 -12.98 -70.27 -24.06
C SER A 1 -12.07 -71.39 -24.59
N PRO A 2 -12.08 -72.60 -24.09
CA PRO A 2 -12.88 -73.16 -23.01
C PRO A 2 -12.17 -74.23 -22.14
N THR A 3 -12.78 -74.55 -21.01
CA THR A 3 -13.32 -75.86 -20.54
C THR A 3 -12.41 -76.92 -20.00
N ARG A 4 -12.90 -77.39 -18.86
CA ARG A 4 -13.20 -78.72 -18.38
C ARG A 4 -12.15 -79.51 -17.62
N ARG A 5 -12.62 -79.90 -16.46
CA ARG A 5 -13.07 -81.14 -15.84
C ARG A 5 -11.94 -81.96 -15.21
N SER A 6 -12.07 -82.43 -14.12
CA SER A 6 -12.94 -83.22 -13.27
C SER A 6 -12.17 -84.37 -12.64
N SER A 7 -12.49 -84.61 -11.39
CA SER A 7 -12.65 -85.92 -10.74
C SER A 7 -11.45 -86.78 -10.56
N ASP A 8 -11.19 -87.27 -9.46
CA ASP A 8 -11.64 -88.45 -8.73
C ASP A 8 -10.59 -89.05 -7.81
N LEU A 9 -11.12 -89.61 -6.73
CA LEU A 9 -10.75 -90.78 -5.99
C LEU A 9 -9.46 -90.74 -5.14
N ALA A 10 -9.37 -91.24 -4.00
CA ALA A 10 -10.18 -92.07 -3.09
C ALA A 10 -9.35 -92.39 -1.83
N LYS A 11 -10.05 -92.40 -0.71
CA LYS A 11 -9.83 -93.34 0.42
C LYS A 11 -8.40 -93.82 0.78
N SER A 12 -7.92 -93.40 1.95
CA SER A 12 -7.34 -94.33 2.90
C SER A 12 -7.48 -93.78 4.32
N GLY A 13 -8.19 -94.54 5.15
CA GLY A 13 -8.39 -94.23 6.55
C GLY A 13 -7.12 -94.42 7.35
N PHE A 14 -6.88 -93.53 8.28
CA PHE A 14 -5.90 -93.76 9.34
C PHE A 14 -6.50 -93.23 10.66
N LEU A 15 -6.41 -94.07 11.65
CA LEU A 15 -6.87 -93.98 13.03
C LEU A 15 -6.41 -92.66 13.66
N LEU A 16 -7.39 -91.88 14.11
CA LEU A 16 -7.19 -90.80 15.04
C LEU A 16 -7.09 -91.33 16.46
N ARG A 17 -5.89 -91.31 17.02
CA ARG A 17 -5.67 -91.28 18.47
C ARG A 17 -6.10 -89.93 19.01
N ARG A 18 -7.12 -89.87 19.93
CA ARG A 18 -7.43 -88.70 20.72
C ARG A 18 -6.23 -88.43 21.61
N LEU A 19 -5.60 -87.27 21.39
CA LEU A 19 -4.78 -86.57 22.34
C LEU A 19 -5.62 -85.61 23.12
N ASP A 20 -5.89 -85.90 24.38
CA ASP A 20 -6.51 -84.98 25.33
C ASP A 20 -5.49 -83.89 25.64
N ILE A 21 -5.65 -82.70 25.02
CA ILE A 21 -4.89 -81.52 25.35
C ILE A 21 -5.75 -80.76 26.39
N PRO A 22 -5.26 -80.48 27.62
CA PRO A 22 -6.01 -79.70 28.56
C PRO A 22 -6.14 -78.25 28.07
N LEU A 23 -7.36 -77.80 27.91
CA LEU A 23 -7.66 -76.38 27.63
C LEU A 23 -7.23 -75.54 28.84
N LEU A 24 -6.13 -74.77 28.66
CA LEU A 24 -5.78 -73.69 29.56
C LEU A 24 -6.92 -72.66 29.54
N PRO A 25 -7.34 -72.16 30.72
CA PRO A 25 -8.37 -71.12 30.78
C PRO A 25 -7.83 -69.85 30.15
N LEU A 26 -8.51 -69.32 29.10
CA LEU A 26 -8.26 -68.01 28.51
C LEU A 26 -8.46 -66.96 29.62
N GLN A 27 -7.37 -66.34 30.06
CA GLN A 27 -7.44 -65.18 30.92
C GLN A 27 -8.15 -64.05 30.14
N PRO A 28 -9.12 -63.37 30.74
CA PRO A 28 -9.74 -62.20 30.09
C PRO A 28 -8.69 -61.14 29.89
N SER A 29 -8.45 -60.76 28.62
CA SER A 29 -7.59 -59.64 28.24
C SER A 29 -8.10 -58.38 28.90
N ARG A 30 -7.30 -57.79 29.77
CA ARG A 30 -7.63 -56.47 30.42
C ARG A 30 -7.84 -55.45 29.28
N PRO A 31 -8.88 -54.60 29.39
CA PRO A 31 -9.20 -53.62 28.36
C PRO A 31 -8.06 -52.57 28.28
N HIS A 32 -7.25 -52.61 27.24
CA HIS A 32 -6.22 -51.58 26.91
C HIS A 32 -6.86 -50.24 26.45
N THR A 33 -8.19 -50.08 26.53
CA THR A 33 -8.96 -48.93 26.00
C THR A 33 -8.80 -47.65 26.78
N THR A 34 -8.58 -47.71 28.10
CA THR A 34 -8.55 -46.51 28.97
C THR A 34 -7.27 -45.68 28.80
N LYS A 35 -6.11 -46.31 28.57
CA LYS A 35 -4.83 -45.56 28.37
C LYS A 35 -4.80 -44.82 27.05
N ARG A 36 -5.32 -45.40 25.94
CA ARG A 36 -5.43 -44.75 24.63
C ARG A 36 -6.34 -43.53 24.64
N ALA A 37 -7.51 -43.63 25.28
CA ALA A 37 -8.46 -42.52 25.40
C ALA A 37 -7.87 -41.33 26.17
N THR A 38 -7.07 -41.57 27.23
CA THR A 38 -6.43 -40.52 28.02
C THR A 38 -5.29 -39.84 27.23
N VAL A 39 -4.50 -40.62 26.46
CA VAL A 39 -3.43 -40.06 25.61
C VAL A 39 -4.04 -39.23 24.49
N MET A 40 -5.10 -39.70 23.83
CA MET A 40 -5.81 -38.93 22.79
C MET A 40 -6.39 -37.62 23.35
N LYS A 41 -7.05 -37.63 24.50
CA LYS A 41 -7.55 -36.39 25.13
C LYS A 41 -6.44 -35.39 25.45
N ARG A 42 -5.31 -35.86 25.98
CA ARG A 42 -4.13 -34.98 26.22
C ARG A 42 -3.56 -34.42 24.92
N ALA A 43 -3.41 -35.22 23.87
CA ALA A 43 -2.94 -34.77 22.58
C ALA A 43 -3.89 -33.70 21.98
N THR A 44 -5.21 -33.89 22.06
CA THR A 44 -6.20 -32.91 21.59
C THR A 44 -6.11 -31.59 22.34
N ILE A 45 -5.89 -31.62 23.68
CA ILE A 45 -5.72 -30.40 24.49
C ILE A 45 -4.44 -29.65 24.08
N TRP A 46 -3.34 -30.37 23.85
CA TRP A 46 -2.08 -29.76 23.40
C TRP A 46 -2.21 -29.15 22.00
N ILE A 47 -2.86 -29.84 21.05
CA ILE A 47 -3.11 -29.32 19.70
C ILE A 47 -3.99 -28.07 19.77
N ALA A 48 -5.06 -28.09 20.57
CA ALA A 48 -5.92 -26.93 20.76
C ALA A 48 -5.17 -25.75 21.41
N GLY A 49 -4.30 -26.01 22.39
CA GLY A 49 -3.46 -24.99 23.02
C GLY A 49 -2.45 -24.36 22.03
N ILE A 50 -1.81 -25.18 21.20
CA ILE A 50 -0.89 -24.70 20.16
C ILE A 50 -1.65 -23.88 19.11
N ALA A 51 -2.80 -24.35 18.65
CA ALA A 51 -3.63 -23.62 17.69
C ALA A 51 -4.09 -22.27 18.24
N LEU A 52 -4.50 -22.23 19.52
CA LEU A 52 -4.87 -20.98 20.20
C LEU A 52 -3.67 -20.02 20.30
N MET A 53 -2.49 -20.53 20.66
CA MET A 53 -1.26 -19.74 20.73
C MET A 53 -0.87 -19.16 19.36
N ILE A 54 -0.92 -19.98 18.31
CA ILE A 54 -0.67 -19.52 16.93
C ILE A 54 -1.68 -18.43 16.54
N GLY A 55 -2.97 -18.66 16.82
CA GLY A 55 -4.02 -17.68 16.57
C GLY A 55 -3.78 -16.36 17.29
N LEU A 56 -3.37 -16.40 18.57
CA LEU A 56 -3.04 -15.22 19.35
C LEU A 56 -1.82 -14.46 18.78
N VAL A 57 -0.76 -15.19 18.41
CA VAL A 57 0.43 -14.58 17.78
C VAL A 57 0.07 -13.93 16.44
N MET A 58 -0.74 -14.58 15.62
CA MET A 58 -1.20 -14.00 14.35
C MET A 58 -2.08 -12.77 14.55
N ALA A 59 -3.02 -12.82 15.50
CA ALA A 59 -3.87 -11.68 15.84
C ALA A 59 -3.05 -10.50 16.37
N THR A 60 -2.07 -10.75 17.22
CA THR A 60 -1.17 -9.71 17.75
C THR A 60 -0.34 -9.08 16.62
N ARG A 61 0.21 -9.89 15.73
CA ARG A 61 0.96 -9.38 14.55
C ARG A 61 0.08 -8.51 13.67
N LEU A 62 -1.14 -8.96 13.36
CA LEU A 62 -2.09 -8.20 12.55
C LEU A 62 -2.46 -6.87 13.24
N ALA A 63 -2.70 -6.88 14.55
CA ALA A 63 -3.00 -5.67 15.31
C ALA A 63 -1.84 -4.68 15.30
N VAL A 64 -0.60 -5.15 15.47
CA VAL A 64 0.60 -4.32 15.38
C VAL A 64 0.75 -3.70 13.99
N GLN A 65 0.58 -4.50 12.92
CA GLN A 65 0.65 -3.98 11.55
C GLN A 65 -0.46 -2.95 11.28
N ALA A 66 -1.70 -3.25 11.67
CA ALA A 66 -2.80 -2.30 11.54
C ALA A 66 -2.55 -1.01 12.32
N GLY A 67 -1.97 -1.10 13.52
CA GLY A 67 -1.58 0.05 14.33
C GLY A 67 -0.51 0.90 13.66
N VAL A 68 0.58 0.30 13.18
CA VAL A 68 1.67 1.02 12.50
C VAL A 68 1.16 1.74 11.23
N ILE A 69 0.43 1.01 10.37
CA ILE A 69 -0.08 1.58 9.13
C ILE A 69 -1.14 2.64 9.41
N GLY A 70 -2.05 2.38 10.36
CA GLY A 70 -3.11 3.33 10.72
C GLY A 70 -2.56 4.61 11.37
N ALA A 71 -1.57 4.51 12.25
CA ALA A 71 -0.90 5.67 12.84
C ALA A 71 -0.15 6.48 11.76
N GLY A 72 0.60 5.81 10.87
CA GLY A 72 1.31 6.46 9.77
C GLY A 72 0.35 7.15 8.78
N TYR A 73 -0.75 6.48 8.45
CA TYR A 73 -1.81 7.06 7.62
C TYR A 73 -2.39 8.32 8.27
N ALA A 74 -2.84 8.22 9.53
CA ALA A 74 -3.45 9.34 10.24
C ALA A 74 -2.49 10.53 10.36
N ALA A 75 -1.25 10.30 10.79
CA ALA A 75 -0.24 11.36 10.92
C ALA A 75 -0.01 12.08 9.58
N LYS A 76 0.18 11.32 8.49
CA LYS A 76 0.46 11.87 7.16
C LYS A 76 -0.73 12.62 6.57
N GLN A 77 -1.95 12.07 6.71
CA GLN A 77 -3.16 12.71 6.17
C GLN A 77 -3.53 13.97 6.93
N ILE A 78 -3.48 13.96 8.27
CA ILE A 78 -3.73 15.16 9.07
C ILE A 78 -2.71 16.23 8.73
N CYS A 79 -1.42 15.89 8.67
CA CYS A 79 -0.36 16.82 8.30
C CYS A 79 -0.62 17.43 6.91
N SER A 80 -0.90 16.61 5.89
CA SER A 80 -1.12 17.09 4.52
C SER A 80 -2.40 17.90 4.40
N GLY A 81 -3.49 17.47 5.04
CA GLY A 81 -4.76 18.19 5.02
C GLY A 81 -4.67 19.56 5.68
N VAL A 82 -3.98 19.65 6.84
CA VAL A 82 -3.90 20.89 7.61
C VAL A 82 -2.82 21.83 7.05
N PHE A 83 -1.60 21.34 6.80
CA PHE A 83 -0.49 22.24 6.47
C PHE A 83 -0.29 22.45 4.97
N VAL A 84 -0.70 21.52 4.12
CA VAL A 84 -0.61 21.67 2.66
C VAL A 84 -1.92 22.16 2.07
N ALA A 85 -3.02 21.44 2.32
CA ALA A 85 -4.35 21.82 1.80
C ALA A 85 -5.01 22.96 2.56
N ARG A 86 -4.51 23.31 3.76
CA ARG A 86 -5.03 24.36 4.64
C ARG A 86 -6.50 24.18 5.02
N LEU A 87 -6.91 22.92 5.13
CA LEU A 87 -8.25 22.54 5.55
C LEU A 87 -8.35 22.52 7.08
N PRO A 88 -9.56 22.79 7.63
CA PRO A 88 -9.78 22.66 9.06
C PRO A 88 -9.46 21.23 9.55
N GLU A 89 -8.73 21.12 10.66
CA GLU A 89 -8.30 19.86 11.25
C GLU A 89 -9.46 18.86 11.41
N GLN A 90 -10.55 19.31 12.04
CA GLN A 90 -11.73 18.48 12.25
C GLN A 90 -12.29 17.94 10.94
N PHE A 91 -12.35 18.79 9.90
CA PHE A 91 -12.81 18.38 8.58
C PHE A 91 -11.94 17.26 8.00
N VAL A 92 -10.61 17.39 8.06
CA VAL A 92 -9.68 16.36 7.57
C VAL A 92 -9.88 15.05 8.31
N VAL A 93 -9.99 15.09 9.63
CA VAL A 93 -10.15 13.88 10.46
C VAL A 93 -11.48 13.18 10.15
N GLU A 94 -12.58 13.93 10.08
CA GLU A 94 -13.92 13.35 9.89
C GLU A 94 -14.17 12.88 8.45
N THR A 95 -13.60 13.56 7.44
CA THR A 95 -13.89 13.25 6.03
C THR A 95 -12.88 12.32 5.37
N ASP A 96 -11.62 12.29 5.83
CA ASP A 96 -10.57 11.47 5.23
C ASP A 96 -10.05 10.39 6.19
N VAL A 97 -9.68 10.76 7.43
CA VAL A 97 -8.98 9.84 8.32
C VAL A 97 -9.91 8.76 8.89
N LEU A 98 -10.98 9.16 9.58
CA LEU A 98 -11.87 8.22 10.26
C LEU A 98 -12.60 7.27 9.30
N PRO A 99 -13.14 7.72 8.15
CA PRO A 99 -13.81 6.82 7.21
C PRO A 99 -12.88 5.72 6.68
N ARG A 100 -11.63 6.03 6.45
CA ARG A 100 -10.64 5.06 5.97
C ARG A 100 -10.24 4.10 7.10
N LEU A 101 -10.04 4.59 8.32
CA LEU A 101 -9.75 3.75 9.48
C LEU A 101 -10.97 2.91 9.91
N ALA A 102 -12.20 3.27 9.56
CA ALA A 102 -13.38 2.48 9.82
C ALA A 102 -13.31 1.06 9.21
N THR A 103 -12.46 0.85 8.20
CA THR A 103 -12.19 -0.47 7.63
C THR A 103 -11.57 -1.45 8.65
N VAL A 104 -10.91 -0.96 9.70
CA VAL A 104 -10.43 -1.77 10.83
C VAL A 104 -11.46 -1.86 11.97
N GLY A 105 -12.72 -1.47 11.71
CA GLY A 105 -13.86 -1.58 12.63
C GLY A 105 -13.76 -0.65 13.84
N PRO A 106 -14.26 -1.06 15.02
CA PRO A 106 -14.31 -0.21 16.20
C PRO A 106 -12.93 0.22 16.72
N LEU A 107 -11.84 -0.41 16.25
CA LEU A 107 -10.47 -0.05 16.61
C LEU A 107 -10.07 1.34 16.10
N ALA A 108 -10.76 1.87 15.10
CA ALA A 108 -10.58 3.26 14.64
C ALA A 108 -10.83 4.30 15.75
N GLN A 109 -11.69 3.99 16.73
CA GLN A 109 -11.98 4.86 17.87
C GLN A 109 -10.81 4.97 18.88
N LEU A 110 -9.79 4.13 18.74
CA LEU A 110 -8.57 4.17 19.54
C LEU A 110 -7.50 5.09 18.93
N LEU A 111 -7.84 5.78 17.82
CA LEU A 111 -6.95 6.79 17.26
C LEU A 111 -6.82 7.95 18.26
N ASP A 112 -5.58 8.27 18.61
CA ASP A 112 -5.19 9.48 19.32
C ASP A 112 -4.17 10.23 18.48
N TYR A 113 -4.21 11.58 18.50
CA TYR A 113 -3.25 12.38 17.77
C TYR A 113 -3.02 13.74 18.42
N ALA A 114 -1.84 14.29 18.18
CA ALA A 114 -1.47 15.64 18.61
C ALA A 114 -0.95 16.42 17.40
N LEU A 115 -1.49 17.64 17.22
CA LEU A 115 -1.12 18.59 16.18
C LEU A 115 -0.30 19.73 16.81
N ASP A 116 0.95 19.89 16.38
CA ASP A 116 1.78 21.04 16.72
C ASP A 116 1.85 22.00 15.53
N THR A 117 1.14 23.12 15.63
CA THR A 117 1.08 24.13 14.57
C THR A 117 2.36 24.95 14.45
N ASN A 118 3.16 25.08 15.51
CA ASN A 118 4.42 25.82 15.47
C ASN A 118 5.49 25.03 14.75
N GLU A 119 5.63 23.75 15.12
CA GLU A 119 6.56 22.82 14.48
C GLU A 119 6.01 22.25 13.16
N GLN A 120 4.74 22.51 12.84
CA GLN A 120 4.02 21.92 11.70
C GLN A 120 4.15 20.38 11.67
N ARG A 121 3.92 19.76 12.81
CA ARG A 121 4.11 18.35 13.05
C ARG A 121 2.83 17.69 13.56
N VAL A 122 2.61 16.46 13.15
CA VAL A 122 1.52 15.60 13.66
C VAL A 122 2.11 14.32 14.20
N VAL A 123 1.72 13.97 15.42
CA VAL A 123 2.00 12.67 16.04
C VAL A 123 0.67 11.95 16.16
N ALA A 124 0.54 10.76 15.61
CA ALA A 124 -0.66 9.94 15.74
C ALA A 124 -0.34 8.58 16.34
N SER A 125 -1.26 8.05 17.13
CA SER A 125 -1.14 6.75 17.80
C SER A 125 -2.37 5.90 17.55
N LEU A 126 -2.17 4.63 17.20
CA LEU A 126 -3.23 3.64 17.03
C LEU A 126 -2.76 2.28 17.54
N LEU A 127 -3.56 1.61 18.38
CA LEU A 127 -3.23 0.29 18.93
C LEU A 127 -1.83 0.22 19.60
N GLY A 128 -1.41 1.30 20.24
CA GLY A 128 -0.09 1.38 20.90
C GLY A 128 1.09 1.57 19.95
N GLN A 129 0.84 1.82 18.66
CA GLN A 129 1.85 2.18 17.67
C GLN A 129 1.77 3.68 17.39
N THR A 130 2.90 4.33 17.22
CA THR A 130 2.99 5.78 17.02
C THR A 130 3.72 6.09 15.73
N ALA A 131 3.27 7.11 15.02
CA ALA A 131 3.94 7.66 13.84
C ALA A 131 3.95 9.18 13.90
N THR A 132 5.00 9.77 13.36
CA THR A 132 5.17 11.23 13.25
C THR A 132 5.18 11.62 11.79
N ALA A 133 4.48 12.69 11.43
CA ALA A 133 4.56 13.34 10.13
C ALA A 133 5.00 14.80 10.32
N GLN A 134 5.98 15.21 9.54
CA GLN A 134 6.55 16.56 9.55
C GLN A 134 6.28 17.26 8.23
N HIS A 135 5.69 18.44 8.28
CA HIS A 135 5.59 19.30 7.10
C HIS A 135 6.95 19.90 6.74
N GLN A 136 7.31 19.82 5.50
CA GLN A 136 8.51 20.42 4.92
C GLN A 136 8.07 21.37 3.82
N ALA A 137 8.43 22.63 3.94
CA ALA A 137 8.06 23.65 2.96
C ALA A 137 8.44 23.21 1.53
N ARG A 138 7.50 23.32 0.58
CA ARG A 138 7.59 22.88 -0.84
C ARG A 138 7.64 21.37 -1.08
N TYR A 139 7.97 20.55 -0.06
CA TYR A 139 8.04 19.08 -0.19
C TYR A 139 6.80 18.36 0.37
N GLY A 140 5.94 19.09 1.09
CA GLY A 140 4.75 18.52 1.72
C GLY A 140 5.06 17.81 3.02
N CYS A 141 4.26 16.79 3.38
CA CYS A 141 4.40 16.06 4.63
C CYS A 141 5.11 14.72 4.44
N ALA A 142 6.18 14.47 5.20
CA ALA A 142 6.91 13.22 5.23
C ALA A 142 6.74 12.53 6.59
N LEU A 143 6.71 11.19 6.59
CA LEU A 143 6.81 10.38 7.81
C LEU A 143 8.26 10.31 8.27
N GLY A 144 8.48 10.21 9.60
CA GLY A 144 9.78 10.18 10.23
C GLY A 144 10.01 11.40 11.13
N GLU A 145 11.09 11.38 11.90
CA GLU A 145 11.48 12.52 12.72
C GLU A 145 12.22 13.56 11.89
N ALA A 146 12.16 14.82 12.32
CA ALA A 146 12.76 15.97 11.61
C ALA A 146 14.29 15.87 11.42
N ASP A 147 14.95 14.99 12.17
CA ASP A 147 16.40 14.78 12.15
C ASP A 147 16.87 13.77 11.10
N GLU A 148 15.97 13.02 10.46
CA GLU A 148 16.36 12.27 9.27
C GLU A 148 16.59 13.28 8.14
N ALA A 149 17.86 13.46 7.78
CA ALA A 149 18.26 14.38 6.72
C ALA A 149 17.41 14.11 5.45
N PRO A 150 16.77 15.15 4.88
CA PRO A 150 16.03 14.97 3.63
C PRO A 150 17.01 14.41 2.59
N LEU A 151 16.55 13.46 1.77
CA LEU A 151 17.33 12.87 0.68
C LEU A 151 17.91 13.93 -0.28
N PHE A 152 17.43 15.17 -0.17
CA PHE A 152 17.84 16.31 -0.99
C PHE A 152 18.14 17.51 -0.09
N PRO A 153 19.24 18.26 -0.37
CA PRO A 153 19.64 19.41 0.44
C PRO A 153 18.55 20.49 0.48
N ARG A 154 18.26 20.98 1.68
CA ARG A 154 17.41 22.17 1.87
C ARG A 154 18.19 23.39 1.35
N SER A 155 17.66 24.08 0.37
CA SER A 155 18.21 25.38 -0.06
C SER A 155 17.47 26.50 0.67
N ASP A 156 18.17 27.29 1.48
CA ASP A 156 17.63 28.47 2.17
C ASP A 156 17.15 29.55 1.17
N SER A 157 17.67 29.52 -0.06
CA SER A 157 17.19 30.39 -1.16
C SER A 157 15.77 30.08 -1.58
N ALA A 158 15.32 28.83 -1.41
CA ALA A 158 13.97 28.38 -1.79
C ALA A 158 12.86 29.03 -0.98
N LEU A 159 13.08 29.35 0.31
CA LEU A 159 12.07 30.04 1.15
C LEU A 159 11.77 31.46 0.67
N LYS A 160 12.75 32.15 0.08
CA LYS A 160 12.57 33.51 -0.45
C LYS A 160 11.78 33.52 -1.75
N ILE A 161 12.05 32.55 -2.63
CA ILE A 161 11.36 32.35 -3.89
C ILE A 161 9.90 31.94 -3.67
N LEU A 162 9.62 31.13 -2.62
CA LEU A 162 8.23 30.71 -2.28
C LEU A 162 7.28 31.88 -2.00
N ASN A 163 7.76 32.91 -1.28
CA ASN A 163 6.94 34.07 -1.00
C ASN A 163 6.67 34.90 -2.26
N GLU A 164 7.63 34.90 -3.20
CA GLU A 164 7.51 35.61 -4.48
C GLU A 164 6.63 34.84 -5.47
N LEU A 165 6.73 33.51 -5.53
CA LEU A 165 5.95 32.65 -6.42
C LEU A 165 4.53 32.39 -5.92
N SER A 166 4.32 32.32 -4.62
CA SER A 166 2.96 32.28 -4.05
C SER A 166 2.19 33.56 -4.39
N ALA A 167 2.89 34.69 -4.48
CA ALA A 167 2.33 35.95 -4.99
C ALA A 167 2.12 35.92 -6.51
N ALA A 168 2.99 35.30 -7.28
CA ALA A 168 2.89 35.16 -8.73
C ALA A 168 1.83 34.13 -9.16
N ALA A 169 1.70 33.01 -8.44
CA ALA A 169 0.63 32.03 -8.67
C ALA A 169 -0.76 32.61 -8.37
N ALA A 170 -0.85 33.53 -7.40
CA ALA A 170 -2.08 34.30 -7.16
C ALA A 170 -2.43 35.25 -8.30
N THR A 171 -1.48 35.55 -9.21
CA THR A 171 -1.67 36.43 -10.38
C THR A 171 -1.75 35.68 -11.71
N ALA A 172 -1.46 34.36 -11.75
CA ALA A 172 -1.68 33.54 -12.92
C ALA A 172 -3.19 33.50 -13.22
N ALA A 173 -3.58 33.94 -14.41
CA ALA A 173 -4.99 33.90 -14.80
C ALA A 173 -5.47 32.43 -14.76
N PRO A 174 -6.53 32.12 -13.99
CA PRO A 174 -7.11 30.78 -14.00
C PRO A 174 -7.56 30.44 -15.43
N PRO A 175 -7.61 29.15 -15.79
CA PRO A 175 -8.13 28.76 -17.11
C PRO A 175 -9.50 29.42 -17.33
N ALA A 176 -9.76 29.87 -18.57
CA ALA A 176 -10.95 30.62 -18.88
C ALA A 176 -12.20 29.89 -18.40
N ARG A 177 -12.88 30.46 -17.42
CA ARG A 177 -14.19 29.98 -16.96
C ARG A 177 -15.22 30.47 -17.92
N ASN A 178 -15.96 29.59 -18.55
CA ASN A 178 -17.06 29.98 -19.40
C ASN A 178 -18.22 30.43 -18.51
N SER A 179 -18.19 31.73 -18.07
CA SER A 179 -19.21 32.37 -17.27
C SER A 179 -20.52 32.68 -18.05
N GLN A 180 -20.56 32.32 -19.33
CA GLN A 180 -21.73 32.50 -20.18
C GLN A 180 -22.60 31.24 -20.21
N GLY A 181 -23.31 30.95 -19.12
CA GLY A 181 -24.66 30.42 -19.10
C GLY A 181 -25.06 29.23 -19.98
N ARG A 182 -24.15 28.29 -20.29
CA ARG A 182 -24.48 27.00 -20.95
C ARG A 182 -24.29 25.79 -20.05
N GLU A 183 -24.46 25.96 -18.78
CA GLU A 183 -24.70 24.78 -17.95
C GLU A 183 -26.08 24.24 -18.31
N SER A 184 -26.11 23.16 -19.09
CA SER A 184 -27.40 22.51 -19.35
C SER A 184 -28.00 22.07 -18.02
N ALA A 185 -29.32 22.17 -17.84
CA ALA A 185 -30.01 21.68 -16.64
C ALA A 185 -29.64 20.20 -16.36
N ALA A 186 -29.35 19.42 -17.40
CA ALA A 186 -28.89 18.04 -17.29
C ALA A 186 -27.50 17.95 -16.61
N LEU A 187 -26.57 18.87 -16.91
CA LEU A 187 -25.25 18.87 -16.28
C LEU A 187 -25.34 19.29 -14.81
N GLN A 188 -26.17 20.30 -14.49
CA GLN A 188 -26.43 20.70 -13.11
C GLN A 188 -27.04 19.56 -12.29
N ASN A 189 -28.06 18.88 -12.81
CA ASN A 189 -28.66 17.73 -12.14
C ASN A 189 -27.64 16.60 -11.91
N THR A 190 -26.72 16.40 -12.84
CA THR A 190 -25.63 15.40 -12.70
C THR A 190 -24.66 15.80 -11.58
N LEU A 191 -24.29 17.10 -11.51
CA LEU A 191 -23.46 17.63 -10.41
C LEU A 191 -24.17 17.50 -9.06
N ASP A 192 -25.47 17.84 -8.99
CA ASP A 192 -26.27 17.68 -7.78
C ASP A 192 -26.25 16.20 -7.31
N GLY A 193 -26.42 15.27 -8.25
CA GLY A 193 -26.31 13.84 -7.98
C GLY A 193 -24.92 13.42 -7.47
N ALA A 194 -23.84 14.07 -7.96
CA ALA A 194 -22.49 13.76 -7.51
C ALA A 194 -22.22 14.15 -6.05
N PHE A 195 -22.87 15.21 -5.56
CA PHE A 195 -22.74 15.68 -4.18
C PHE A 195 -23.85 15.17 -3.25
N THR A 196 -24.80 14.42 -3.76
CA THR A 196 -25.84 13.78 -2.93
C THR A 196 -25.26 12.51 -2.30
N GLU A 197 -25.22 12.47 -0.97
CA GLU A 197 -24.76 11.26 -0.28
C GLU A 197 -25.78 10.14 -0.42
N PRO A 198 -25.36 8.90 -0.73
CA PRO A 198 -26.20 7.71 -0.67
C PRO A 198 -26.71 7.47 0.75
N SER A 199 -27.83 6.75 0.90
CA SER A 199 -28.43 6.45 2.21
C SER A 199 -27.50 5.65 3.14
N ASP A 200 -26.55 4.91 2.58
CA ASP A 200 -25.48 4.15 3.28
C ASP A 200 -24.20 4.97 3.48
N GLY A 201 -24.17 6.22 3.03
CA GLY A 201 -23.02 7.12 3.13
C GLY A 201 -21.86 6.76 2.21
N GLY A 202 -20.72 7.43 2.42
CA GLY A 202 -19.43 6.98 1.90
C GLY A 202 -19.00 7.53 0.53
N ARG A 203 -19.77 8.39 -0.13
CA ARG A 203 -19.31 9.05 -1.36
C ARG A 203 -18.32 10.17 -1.06
N ASN A 204 -18.68 11.07 -0.16
CA ASN A 204 -17.86 12.18 0.34
C ASN A 204 -17.18 12.98 -0.80
N THR A 205 -17.96 13.41 -1.78
CA THR A 205 -17.45 14.17 -2.93
C THR A 205 -17.07 15.59 -2.49
N LEU A 206 -15.81 15.97 -2.67
CA LEU A 206 -15.27 17.26 -2.26
C LEU A 206 -15.17 18.28 -3.41
N ALA A 207 -14.86 17.82 -4.62
CA ALA A 207 -14.73 18.66 -5.79
C ALA A 207 -15.10 17.91 -7.07
N VAL A 208 -15.76 18.58 -7.99
CA VAL A 208 -15.99 18.10 -9.36
C VAL A 208 -15.72 19.24 -10.32
N ILE A 209 -14.88 18.99 -11.32
CA ILE A 209 -14.60 19.92 -12.42
C ILE A 209 -14.86 19.19 -13.72
N VAL A 210 -15.62 19.80 -14.62
CA VAL A 210 -15.87 19.29 -15.96
C VAL A 210 -15.24 20.25 -16.97
N MET A 211 -14.32 19.72 -17.75
CA MET A 211 -13.66 20.46 -18.82
C MET A 211 -14.09 19.91 -20.18
N HIS A 212 -14.44 20.81 -21.10
CA HIS A 212 -14.77 20.47 -22.47
C HIS A 212 -14.08 21.43 -23.44
N ARG A 213 -13.31 20.89 -24.40
CA ARG A 213 -12.56 21.66 -25.39
C ARG A 213 -11.65 22.75 -24.82
N GLY A 214 -10.99 22.44 -23.67
CA GLY A 214 -10.08 23.36 -23.00
C GLY A 214 -10.75 24.41 -22.10
N GLU A 215 -12.08 24.41 -21.99
CA GLU A 215 -12.84 25.33 -21.14
C GLU A 215 -13.47 24.57 -19.96
N ILE A 216 -13.46 25.17 -18.77
CA ILE A 216 -14.23 24.65 -17.64
C ILE A 216 -15.69 24.99 -17.89
N VAL A 217 -16.52 23.97 -18.11
CA VAL A 217 -17.96 24.10 -18.38
C VAL A 217 -18.82 23.91 -17.14
N ALA A 218 -18.28 23.26 -16.10
CA ALA A 218 -18.93 23.17 -14.80
C ALA A 218 -17.90 22.88 -13.70
N GLU A 219 -18.11 23.43 -12.52
CA GLU A 219 -17.31 23.14 -11.32
C GLU A 219 -18.17 23.28 -10.07
N ARG A 220 -17.88 22.44 -9.07
CA ARG A 220 -18.54 22.51 -7.77
C ARG A 220 -17.64 21.97 -6.68
N TYR A 221 -17.72 22.56 -5.51
CA TYR A 221 -16.93 22.25 -4.32
C TYR A 221 -17.84 22.09 -3.11
N SER A 222 -17.39 21.29 -2.12
CA SER A 222 -18.14 21.00 -0.89
C SER A 222 -17.34 21.38 0.35
N GLY A 223 -18.04 21.84 1.37
CA GLY A 223 -17.46 22.21 2.67
C GLY A 223 -16.43 23.34 2.54
N PRO A 224 -15.27 23.24 3.19
CA PRO A 224 -14.21 24.25 3.14
C PRO A 224 -13.33 24.16 1.88
N VAL A 225 -13.61 23.22 0.95
CA VAL A 225 -12.85 23.05 -0.29
C VAL A 225 -13.28 24.09 -1.30
N ALA A 226 -12.31 24.73 -1.96
CA ALA A 226 -12.49 25.73 -3.01
C ALA A 226 -11.62 25.38 -4.23
N ALA A 227 -11.73 26.18 -5.29
CA ALA A 227 -10.99 25.98 -6.53
C ALA A 227 -9.46 25.98 -6.31
N GLU A 228 -8.99 26.78 -5.37
CA GLU A 228 -7.58 26.96 -5.04
C GLU A 228 -7.06 25.98 -3.97
N THR A 229 -7.95 25.13 -3.41
CA THR A 229 -7.54 24.14 -2.39
C THR A 229 -6.67 23.06 -3.01
N PRO A 230 -5.42 22.90 -2.59
CA PRO A 230 -4.58 21.79 -3.05
C PRO A 230 -5.17 20.46 -2.61
N MET A 231 -5.52 19.61 -3.57
CA MET A 231 -6.05 18.28 -3.31
C MET A 231 -4.99 17.21 -3.57
N GLN A 232 -5.05 16.13 -2.80
CA GLN A 232 -4.13 14.99 -3.02
C GLN A 232 -4.42 14.32 -4.36
N GLY A 233 -3.41 14.28 -5.22
CA GLY A 233 -3.51 13.68 -6.55
C GLY A 233 -3.48 12.16 -6.55
N TRP A 234 -3.02 11.52 -5.46
CA TRP A 234 -2.83 10.07 -5.37
C TRP A 234 -2.16 9.52 -6.65
N SER A 235 -2.74 8.52 -7.26
CA SER A 235 -2.16 7.88 -8.46
C SER A 235 -2.15 8.77 -9.72
N MET A 236 -2.82 9.92 -9.73
CA MET A 236 -2.64 10.90 -10.81
C MET A 236 -1.17 11.39 -10.89
N ASN A 237 -0.44 11.37 -9.78
CA ASN A 237 1.00 11.67 -9.76
C ASN A 237 1.85 10.76 -10.65
N LYS A 238 1.38 9.54 -10.96
CA LYS A 238 2.08 8.64 -11.88
C LYS A 238 2.19 9.26 -13.28
N SER A 239 1.14 9.92 -13.73
CA SER A 239 1.14 10.64 -15.02
C SER A 239 2.08 11.85 -15.00
N LEU A 240 2.16 12.56 -13.86
CA LEU A 240 3.11 13.66 -13.69
C LEU A 240 4.56 13.17 -13.75
N ILE A 241 4.89 12.11 -13.01
CA ILE A 241 6.24 11.53 -13.06
C ILE A 241 6.59 11.06 -14.47
N ALA A 242 5.67 10.41 -15.17
CA ALA A 242 5.89 10.00 -16.55
C ALA A 242 6.14 11.22 -17.48
N THR A 243 5.42 12.32 -17.27
CA THR A 243 5.62 13.58 -18.00
C THR A 243 6.98 14.19 -17.70
N PHE A 244 7.40 14.23 -16.45
CA PHE A 244 8.70 14.76 -16.02
C PHE A 244 9.85 13.91 -16.59
N VAL A 245 9.74 12.59 -16.56
CA VAL A 245 10.69 11.68 -17.22
C VAL A 245 10.73 11.94 -18.72
N GLY A 246 9.58 12.08 -19.37
CA GLY A 246 9.49 12.40 -20.81
C GLY A 246 10.20 13.72 -21.15
N ARG A 247 10.04 14.73 -20.30
CA ARG A 247 10.75 16.01 -20.45
C ARG A 247 12.26 15.87 -20.35
N GLN A 248 12.75 15.05 -19.41
CA GLN A 248 14.18 14.78 -19.27
C GLN A 248 14.75 13.95 -20.45
N ILE A 249 13.92 13.08 -21.03
CA ILE A 249 14.29 12.35 -22.26
C ILE A 249 14.41 13.32 -23.45
N ASP A 250 13.46 14.23 -23.61
CA ASP A 250 13.47 15.27 -24.64
C ASP A 250 14.73 16.16 -24.56
N HIS A 251 15.16 16.46 -23.32
CA HIS A 251 16.41 17.21 -23.08
C HIS A 251 17.70 16.36 -23.19
N GLY A 252 17.59 15.06 -23.45
CA GLY A 252 18.74 14.15 -23.56
C GLY A 252 19.40 13.77 -22.23
N HIS A 253 18.73 14.01 -21.10
CA HIS A 253 19.26 13.69 -19.77
C HIS A 253 18.90 12.27 -19.32
N LEU A 254 17.84 11.68 -19.85
CA LEU A 254 17.40 10.30 -19.61
C LEU A 254 17.12 9.57 -20.91
N ARG A 255 17.10 8.25 -20.85
CA ARG A 255 16.71 7.33 -21.92
C ARG A 255 15.81 6.26 -21.36
N LEU A 256 14.90 5.73 -22.18
CA LEU A 256 14.02 4.63 -21.78
C LEU A 256 14.77 3.33 -21.45
N ASP A 257 15.94 3.15 -22.03
CA ASP A 257 16.82 2.01 -21.83
C ASP A 257 17.87 2.22 -20.69
N ASP A 258 17.78 3.31 -19.94
CA ASP A 258 18.63 3.51 -18.78
C ASP A 258 18.42 2.41 -17.73
N SER A 259 19.54 1.88 -17.21
CA SER A 259 19.55 0.77 -16.26
C SER A 259 19.07 1.22 -14.88
N VAL A 260 18.05 0.52 -14.36
CA VAL A 260 17.56 0.71 -12.99
C VAL A 260 18.62 0.33 -11.96
N VAL A 261 19.38 -0.74 -12.20
CA VAL A 261 20.45 -1.18 -11.31
C VAL A 261 21.50 -0.07 -11.13
N THR A 262 21.91 0.59 -12.22
CA THR A 262 22.87 1.70 -12.17
C THR A 262 22.33 2.87 -11.34
N ALA A 263 21.06 3.21 -11.53
CA ALA A 263 20.41 4.29 -10.78
C ALA A 263 20.29 3.98 -9.28
N LEU A 264 19.93 2.75 -8.93
CA LEU A 264 19.86 2.30 -7.53
C LEU A 264 21.22 2.35 -6.84
N GLN A 265 22.29 1.94 -7.54
CA GLN A 265 23.66 2.04 -7.03
C GLN A 265 24.07 3.49 -6.80
N ALA A 266 23.75 4.38 -7.75
CA ALA A 266 24.02 5.82 -7.63
C ALA A 266 23.25 6.47 -6.46
N ALA A 267 22.06 5.95 -6.12
CA ALA A 267 21.27 6.36 -4.95
C ALA A 267 21.80 5.79 -3.63
N GLY A 268 22.86 5.00 -3.63
CA GLY A 268 23.38 4.34 -2.44
C GLY A 268 22.53 3.18 -1.95
N ALA A 269 21.79 2.52 -2.84
CA ALA A 269 21.10 1.28 -2.50
C ALA A 269 22.11 0.22 -2.02
N GLY A 270 21.77 -0.46 -0.94
CA GLY A 270 22.61 -1.53 -0.39
C GLY A 270 22.78 -2.68 -1.38
N GLY A 271 23.93 -3.37 -1.33
CA GLY A 271 24.20 -4.50 -2.22
C GLY A 271 23.14 -5.61 -2.17
N ALA A 272 22.46 -5.79 -1.04
CA ALA A 272 21.36 -6.74 -0.89
C ALA A 272 20.12 -6.38 -1.72
N THR A 273 19.77 -5.09 -1.82
CA THR A 273 18.69 -4.59 -2.69
C THR A 273 19.07 -4.75 -4.15
N VAL A 274 20.28 -4.27 -4.51
CA VAL A 274 20.78 -4.35 -5.90
C VAL A 274 20.84 -5.79 -6.42
N ALA A 275 21.26 -6.74 -5.57
CA ALA A 275 21.36 -8.15 -5.94
C ALA A 275 20.00 -8.82 -6.22
N LYS A 276 18.90 -8.22 -5.83
CA LYS A 276 17.54 -8.72 -6.10
C LYS A 276 16.97 -8.20 -7.41
N VAL A 277 17.58 -7.18 -8.00
CA VAL A 277 17.06 -6.51 -9.20
C VAL A 277 17.68 -7.12 -10.44
N ASP A 278 16.82 -7.48 -11.40
CA ASP A 278 17.24 -8.02 -12.70
C ASP A 278 18.13 -6.99 -13.42
N PRO A 279 19.32 -7.41 -13.93
CA PRO A 279 20.25 -6.51 -14.62
C PRO A 279 19.66 -5.87 -15.91
N ASP A 280 18.69 -6.52 -16.54
CA ASP A 280 18.05 -6.06 -17.76
C ASP A 280 16.84 -5.11 -17.48
N LEU A 281 16.58 -4.82 -16.20
CA LEU A 281 15.52 -3.89 -15.81
C LEU A 281 15.87 -2.45 -16.21
N THR A 282 14.97 -1.82 -16.98
CA THR A 282 15.17 -0.46 -17.50
C THR A 282 14.06 0.50 -17.04
N LEU A 283 14.29 1.81 -17.22
CA LEU A 283 13.31 2.86 -16.96
C LEU A 283 12.00 2.63 -17.74
N LYS A 284 12.07 2.07 -18.95
CA LYS A 284 10.89 1.68 -19.72
C LYS A 284 10.00 0.70 -18.96
N HIS A 285 10.57 -0.32 -18.33
CA HIS A 285 9.81 -1.32 -17.59
C HIS A 285 9.10 -0.69 -16.36
N LEU A 286 9.74 0.25 -15.65
CA LEU A 286 9.13 1.00 -14.57
C LEU A 286 7.92 1.82 -15.04
N LEU A 287 8.07 2.58 -16.11
CA LEU A 287 7.01 3.45 -16.66
C LEU A 287 5.85 2.65 -17.26
N SER A 288 6.10 1.46 -17.77
CA SER A 288 5.06 0.58 -18.32
C SER A 288 4.49 -0.41 -17.31
N MET A 289 4.99 -0.40 -16.06
CA MET A 289 4.56 -1.33 -15.01
C MET A 289 4.71 -2.81 -15.41
N THR A 290 5.86 -3.11 -16.02
CA THR A 290 6.22 -4.46 -16.48
C THR A 290 7.54 -4.93 -15.86
N THR A 291 7.81 -4.50 -14.64
CA THR A 291 9.07 -4.80 -13.95
C THR A 291 9.18 -6.26 -13.51
N GLY A 292 8.07 -6.92 -13.27
CA GLY A 292 8.03 -8.25 -12.69
C GLY A 292 8.37 -8.31 -11.19
N PHE A 293 8.47 -7.19 -10.48
CA PHE A 293 8.65 -7.18 -9.04
C PHE A 293 7.52 -7.90 -8.30
N ASP A 294 7.84 -8.61 -7.23
CA ASP A 294 6.86 -9.27 -6.34
C ASP A 294 6.28 -8.27 -5.34
N PHE A 295 5.79 -7.15 -5.87
CA PHE A 295 5.25 -6.03 -5.09
C PHE A 295 3.73 -6.12 -4.93
N SER A 296 3.26 -6.18 -3.69
CA SER A 296 1.84 -6.31 -3.36
C SER A 296 1.13 -4.95 -3.30
N GLU A 297 0.09 -4.77 -4.13
CA GLU A 297 -0.71 -3.52 -4.24
C GLU A 297 -2.17 -3.72 -3.78
N ARG A 298 -2.44 -4.54 -2.75
CA ARG A 298 -3.82 -4.85 -2.30
C ARG A 298 -4.36 -3.90 -1.23
N TYR A 299 -3.52 -3.05 -0.65
CA TYR A 299 -3.86 -2.06 0.39
C TYR A 299 -4.35 -2.64 1.72
N PHE A 300 -4.03 -3.89 2.04
CA PHE A 300 -4.20 -4.43 3.39
C PHE A 300 -3.02 -4.03 4.29
N PRO A 301 -3.24 -3.91 5.62
CA PRO A 301 -2.13 -3.69 6.54
C PRO A 301 -1.08 -4.81 6.42
N GLY A 302 0.16 -4.42 6.11
CA GLY A 302 1.28 -5.35 5.87
C GLY A 302 1.51 -5.73 4.41
N ASP A 303 0.75 -5.17 3.47
CA ASP A 303 1.11 -5.21 2.05
C ASP A 303 2.23 -4.19 1.77
N ASP A 304 3.04 -4.47 0.74
CA ASP A 304 4.19 -3.62 0.40
C ASP A 304 3.80 -2.18 0.12
N VAL A 305 2.66 -1.95 -0.55
CA VAL A 305 2.16 -0.60 -0.82
C VAL A 305 1.80 0.16 0.44
N THR A 306 1.21 -0.47 1.45
CA THR A 306 0.85 0.20 2.71
C THR A 306 2.09 0.47 3.56
N ASP A 307 3.03 -0.47 3.60
CA ASP A 307 4.33 -0.29 4.24
C ASP A 307 5.12 0.85 3.57
N MET A 308 5.14 0.91 2.24
CA MET A 308 5.76 1.97 1.46
C MET A 308 5.17 3.35 1.78
N LEU A 309 3.83 3.47 1.82
CA LEU A 309 3.15 4.76 1.97
C LEU A 309 3.17 5.30 3.40
N TYR A 310 3.13 4.40 4.40
CA TYR A 310 2.78 4.79 5.77
C TYR A 310 3.78 4.33 6.83
N ARG A 311 4.90 3.73 6.44
CA ARG A 311 5.90 3.24 7.40
C ARG A 311 7.31 3.76 7.15
N GLN A 312 7.65 4.11 5.92
CA GLN A 312 9.02 4.44 5.53
C GLN A 312 9.08 5.80 4.81
N PRO A 313 10.15 6.58 5.04
CA PRO A 313 10.38 7.81 4.28
C PRO A 313 10.86 7.56 2.85
N GLY A 314 11.57 6.47 2.59
CA GLY A 314 12.21 6.18 1.30
C GLY A 314 11.41 5.23 0.40
N MET A 315 10.31 5.69 -0.20
CA MET A 315 9.37 4.86 -0.98
C MET A 315 10.00 4.14 -2.17
N TRP A 316 11.05 4.69 -2.78
CA TRP A 316 11.68 4.16 -3.97
C TRP A 316 12.32 2.76 -3.81
N ARG A 317 12.63 2.37 -2.57
CA ARG A 317 13.23 1.06 -2.25
C ARG A 317 12.22 -0.08 -2.24
N SER A 318 10.94 0.24 -2.02
CA SER A 318 9.94 -0.75 -1.65
C SER A 318 9.76 -1.84 -2.70
N ALA A 319 9.67 -1.50 -3.99
CA ALA A 319 9.57 -2.51 -5.04
C ALA A 319 10.91 -3.23 -5.30
N PRO A 320 12.08 -2.56 -5.45
CA PRO A 320 13.37 -3.23 -5.57
C PRO A 320 13.68 -4.21 -4.43
N ASP A 321 13.23 -3.94 -3.21
CA ASP A 321 13.49 -4.81 -2.05
C ASP A 321 12.66 -6.09 -2.06
N THR A 322 11.57 -6.19 -2.84
CA THR A 322 10.80 -7.44 -2.97
C THR A 322 11.50 -8.47 -3.86
N GLY A 323 12.32 -8.03 -4.82
CA GLY A 323 12.84 -8.87 -5.88
C GLY A 323 11.80 -9.16 -6.96
N HIS A 324 12.10 -10.09 -7.86
CA HIS A 324 11.26 -10.41 -9.00
C HIS A 324 10.49 -11.71 -8.82
N ALA A 325 9.19 -11.71 -9.13
CA ALA A 325 8.38 -12.90 -9.34
C ALA A 325 8.46 -13.38 -10.81
N LEU A 326 8.70 -12.46 -11.74
CA LEU A 326 8.78 -12.69 -13.18
C LEU A 326 9.91 -11.85 -13.80
N PRO A 327 10.48 -12.26 -14.94
CA PRO A 327 11.39 -11.40 -15.71
C PRO A 327 10.75 -10.09 -16.15
N PRO A 328 11.55 -8.99 -16.30
CA PRO A 328 11.04 -7.73 -16.83
C PRO A 328 10.44 -7.89 -18.24
N GLY A 329 9.31 -7.23 -18.48
CA GLY A 329 8.61 -7.22 -19.75
C GLY A 329 7.59 -8.34 -19.98
N GLU A 330 7.57 -9.38 -19.14
CA GLU A 330 6.67 -10.52 -19.34
C GLU A 330 5.22 -10.25 -18.95
N GLN A 331 5.00 -9.48 -17.88
CA GLN A 331 3.64 -9.25 -17.36
C GLN A 331 3.47 -7.80 -16.91
N TRP A 332 2.30 -7.24 -17.24
CA TRP A 332 1.86 -5.98 -16.68
C TRP A 332 1.23 -6.20 -15.29
N ALA A 333 1.66 -5.42 -14.30
CA ALA A 333 1.08 -5.39 -12.98
C ALA A 333 1.11 -3.96 -12.44
N TYR A 334 -0.05 -3.41 -12.09
CA TYR A 334 -0.12 -2.07 -11.52
C TYR A 334 0.75 -1.96 -10.27
N SER A 335 1.65 -0.97 -10.22
CA SER A 335 2.63 -0.84 -9.14
C SER A 335 2.91 0.62 -8.80
N SER A 336 2.62 0.99 -7.55
CA SER A 336 3.08 2.27 -6.99
C SER A 336 4.57 2.25 -6.67
N GLY A 337 5.13 1.07 -6.41
CA GLY A 337 6.57 0.90 -6.18
C GLY A 337 7.39 1.24 -7.42
N ASP A 338 6.95 0.79 -8.60
CA ASP A 338 7.63 1.06 -9.87
C ASP A 338 7.77 2.56 -10.14
N ILE A 339 6.68 3.31 -9.97
CA ILE A 339 6.70 4.74 -10.25
C ILE A 339 7.51 5.53 -9.22
N ASN A 340 7.57 5.07 -7.97
CA ASN A 340 8.45 5.68 -6.97
C ASN A 340 9.92 5.43 -7.29
N THR A 341 10.27 4.26 -7.83
CA THR A 341 11.62 3.98 -8.35
C THR A 341 11.93 4.85 -9.58
N ALA A 342 10.97 5.02 -10.51
CA ALA A 342 11.11 5.92 -11.64
C ALA A 342 11.27 7.40 -11.20
N SER A 343 10.57 7.81 -10.14
CA SER A 343 10.72 9.14 -9.53
C SER A 343 12.13 9.38 -9.00
N LEU A 344 12.77 8.37 -8.39
CA LEU A 344 14.16 8.47 -7.97
C LEU A 344 15.09 8.74 -9.18
N ILE A 345 14.93 7.99 -10.27
CA ILE A 345 15.74 8.13 -11.49
C ILE A 345 15.58 9.53 -12.08
N TRP A 346 14.33 10.00 -12.15
CA TRP A 346 14.04 11.37 -12.56
C TRP A 346 14.75 12.40 -11.68
N GLN A 347 14.64 12.29 -10.35
CA GLN A 347 15.26 13.23 -9.43
C GLN A 347 16.80 13.22 -9.55
N GLN A 348 17.43 12.07 -9.76
CA GLN A 348 18.87 11.99 -10.00
C GLN A 348 19.28 12.71 -11.29
N SER A 349 18.43 12.71 -12.32
CA SER A 349 18.70 13.41 -13.58
C SER A 349 18.74 14.93 -13.44
N LEU A 350 18.23 15.47 -12.32
CA LEU A 350 18.26 16.91 -11.98
C LEU A 350 19.64 17.37 -11.48
N LYS A 351 20.59 16.44 -11.26
CA LYS A 351 21.99 16.75 -10.89
C LYS A 351 22.15 17.63 -9.65
N GLY A 352 21.26 17.46 -8.68
CA GLY A 352 21.26 18.20 -7.42
C GLY A 352 20.38 19.46 -7.41
N GLU A 353 19.74 19.82 -8.52
CA GLU A 353 18.69 20.82 -8.51
C GLU A 353 17.49 20.32 -7.69
N PRO A 354 16.96 21.10 -6.73
CA PRO A 354 15.76 20.70 -5.98
C PRO A 354 14.57 20.51 -6.93
N TYR A 355 13.89 19.39 -6.83
CA TYR A 355 12.79 19.09 -7.76
C TYR A 355 11.67 20.13 -7.77
N PRO A 356 11.33 20.83 -6.66
CA PRO A 356 10.34 21.90 -6.72
C PRO A 356 10.81 23.08 -7.61
N ASP A 357 12.10 23.42 -7.60
CA ASP A 357 12.64 24.47 -8.45
C ASP A 357 12.56 24.09 -9.93
N TRP A 358 12.91 22.84 -10.22
CA TRP A 358 12.80 22.30 -11.57
C TRP A 358 11.34 22.28 -12.08
N ILE A 359 10.38 21.85 -11.25
CA ILE A 359 8.94 21.82 -11.62
C ILE A 359 8.42 23.24 -11.91
N GLU A 360 8.84 24.24 -11.15
CA GLU A 360 8.43 25.63 -11.35
C GLU A 360 9.03 26.27 -12.61
N ALA A 361 10.22 25.80 -13.04
CA ALA A 361 10.91 26.31 -14.21
C ALA A 361 10.44 25.67 -15.54
N HIS A 362 9.79 24.51 -15.52
CA HIS A 362 9.46 23.70 -16.68
C HIS A 362 7.98 23.33 -16.77
#